data_25448bfc6b220644273daa50c8cb00c0
#
_entry.id   25448bfc6b220644273daa50c8cb00c0
#
_cell.length_a   1.000
_cell.length_b   1.000
_cell.length_c   1.000
_cell.angle_alpha   90.00
_cell.angle_beta   90.00
_cell.angle_gamma   90.00
#
_symmetry.space_group_name_H-M   'P 1'
#
loop_
_entity.id
_entity.type
_entity.pdbx_description
1 polymer ?
#
loop_
_entity_poly.entity_id
_entity_poly.type
_entity_poly.pdbx_seq_one_letter_code
_entity_poly.pdbx_strand_id
1 'polypeptide(L)'
;MEVGDDDCPSLAVELPPQTASPPFPASSSASASAPVGVTVITGYLGAGKSTLVNYILSGQHGKRIAVILNEFGEEIGVERAMINEGQGGAVVEEWVELANGCVCCTVKHSLVQALEQLVQTKERMDHILLETTGLADPAPLVSILWLDDQLESSIRLDSIITVIDAKNFRRQIDEHTNSSSFPEAFHQIAFADVVILNKIDLVKDDLEDLERQIHDVNALVTVVRSVRCQVDLNTIFDRQAYGVKNSSQLQELLEYSKSAPPNSRHDNSISTLCIYEQDPVCLAKVESWLEDLLWEKKSNMDIYRCKGILNIHDSNQLHTLQAVREVYEVVPAREWSETQSRMNKIVFIGRDLDISILQDSFSRCKH
;
A
#
# COMPACT_ATOMS: atom_id res chain seq x y z
N MET A 1 -4.94 38.59 67.86
CA MET A 1 -6.11 37.91 67.27
C MET A 1 -5.57 36.82 66.39
N GLU A 2 -5.46 35.67 67.05
CA GLU A 2 -5.02 34.42 66.44
C GLU A 2 -6.21 33.83 65.66
N VAL A 3 -5.96 33.28 64.49
CA VAL A 3 -6.93 32.48 63.76
C VAL A 3 -6.27 31.12 63.54
N GLY A 4 -6.97 30.12 64.02
CA GLY A 4 -6.50 28.76 64.24
C GLY A 4 -6.30 27.94 62.99
N ASP A 5 -5.43 26.95 63.16
CA ASP A 5 -5.20 25.80 62.27
C ASP A 5 -6.42 24.89 62.25
N ASP A 6 -6.95 24.64 61.07
CA ASP A 6 -7.95 23.60 60.82
C ASP A 6 -7.26 22.25 60.49
N ASP A 7 -7.33 21.36 61.44
CA ASP A 7 -6.95 19.94 61.38
C ASP A 7 -7.76 19.19 60.29
N CYS A 8 -7.06 18.62 59.35
CA CYS A 8 -7.62 17.64 58.40
C CYS A 8 -7.38 16.21 58.97
N PRO A 9 -8.40 15.41 59.26
CA PRO A 9 -8.21 14.07 59.78
C PRO A 9 -7.76 13.12 58.64
N SER A 10 -6.65 12.44 58.89
CA SER A 10 -6.14 11.34 58.07
C SER A 10 -7.02 10.10 58.28
N LEU A 11 -7.80 9.75 57.24
CA LEU A 11 -8.48 8.46 57.16
C LEU A 11 -7.55 7.45 56.46
N ALA A 12 -6.68 6.80 57.26
CA ALA A 12 -6.02 5.58 56.84
C ALA A 12 -6.97 4.40 57.07
N VAL A 13 -7.55 3.85 56.03
CA VAL A 13 -8.31 2.59 56.09
C VAL A 13 -7.32 1.45 55.84
N GLU A 14 -7.06 0.64 56.85
CA GLU A 14 -6.35 -0.61 56.72
C GLU A 14 -7.19 -1.60 55.89
N LEU A 15 -6.70 -2.01 54.72
CA LEU A 15 -7.29 -3.07 53.91
C LEU A 15 -6.84 -4.44 54.48
N PRO A 16 -7.75 -5.41 54.61
CA PRO A 16 -7.39 -6.76 55.06
C PRO A 16 -6.50 -7.46 54.01
N PRO A 17 -5.64 -8.42 54.44
CA PRO A 17 -4.73 -9.11 53.51
C PRO A 17 -5.52 -9.89 52.45
N GLN A 18 -5.22 -9.59 51.21
CA GLN A 18 -5.81 -10.30 50.05
C GLN A 18 -5.29 -11.75 50.04
N THR A 19 -6.20 -12.70 50.24
CA THR A 19 -5.95 -14.11 49.99
C THR A 19 -5.67 -14.31 48.50
N ALA A 20 -4.53 -14.95 48.20
CA ALA A 20 -4.11 -15.26 46.83
C ALA A 20 -5.20 -16.07 46.11
N SER A 21 -5.75 -15.48 45.05
CA SER A 21 -6.62 -16.19 44.11
C SER A 21 -5.82 -17.28 43.37
N PRO A 22 -6.41 -18.44 43.09
CA PRO A 22 -5.73 -19.48 42.33
C PRO A 22 -5.36 -18.95 40.92
N PRO A 23 -4.26 -19.44 40.31
CA PRO A 23 -3.86 -18.99 38.97
C PRO A 23 -4.96 -19.34 37.97
N PHE A 24 -5.38 -18.35 37.21
CA PHE A 24 -6.27 -18.56 36.07
C PHE A 24 -5.68 -19.64 35.18
N PRO A 25 -6.48 -20.59 34.68
CA PRO A 25 -5.99 -21.55 33.71
C PRO A 25 -5.46 -20.78 32.49
N ALA A 26 -4.23 -21.06 32.09
CA ALA A 26 -3.63 -20.53 30.90
C ALA A 26 -4.62 -20.76 29.76
N SER A 27 -5.15 -19.66 29.22
CA SER A 27 -5.97 -19.70 28.02
C SER A 27 -5.14 -20.38 26.94
N SER A 28 -5.68 -21.50 26.45
CA SER A 28 -5.18 -22.21 25.29
C SER A 28 -4.82 -21.17 24.22
N SER A 29 -3.58 -21.22 23.74
CA SER A 29 -3.09 -20.42 22.61
C SER A 29 -4.06 -20.59 21.45
N ALA A 30 -4.98 -19.66 21.28
CA ALA A 30 -5.69 -19.48 20.04
C ALA A 30 -4.60 -19.22 19.00
N SER A 31 -4.46 -20.11 18.02
CA SER A 31 -3.58 -19.91 16.88
C SER A 31 -3.97 -18.56 16.27
N ALA A 32 -3.11 -17.55 16.38
CA ALA A 32 -3.33 -16.27 15.76
C ALA A 32 -3.56 -16.53 14.27
N SER A 33 -4.78 -16.28 13.80
CA SER A 33 -5.11 -16.42 12.40
C SER A 33 -4.26 -15.40 11.62
N ALA A 34 -3.73 -15.80 10.47
CA ALA A 34 -2.98 -14.88 9.63
C ALA A 34 -3.85 -13.65 9.28
N PRO A 35 -3.26 -12.44 9.25
CA PRO A 35 -4.01 -11.22 8.95
C PRO A 35 -4.66 -11.28 7.56
N VAL A 36 -5.87 -10.75 7.45
CA VAL A 36 -6.66 -10.71 6.22
C VAL A 36 -6.03 -9.73 5.23
N GLY A 37 -5.81 -10.17 3.98
CA GLY A 37 -5.27 -9.31 2.93
C GLY A 37 -6.29 -8.27 2.46
N VAL A 38 -5.86 -7.01 2.30
CA VAL A 38 -6.65 -5.94 1.71
C VAL A 38 -6.04 -5.54 0.37
N THR A 39 -6.80 -5.66 -0.71
CA THR A 39 -6.41 -5.13 -2.03
C THR A 39 -7.16 -3.84 -2.31
N VAL A 40 -6.42 -2.77 -2.58
CA VAL A 40 -6.97 -1.48 -3.01
C VAL A 40 -7.14 -1.50 -4.52
N ILE A 41 -8.36 -1.24 -5.00
CA ILE A 41 -8.69 -1.12 -6.42
C ILE A 41 -8.93 0.35 -6.75
N THR A 42 -8.08 0.91 -7.59
CA THR A 42 -8.17 2.28 -8.09
C THR A 42 -8.17 2.31 -9.63
N GLY A 43 -8.28 3.47 -10.20
CA GLY A 43 -8.28 3.68 -11.66
C GLY A 43 -9.29 4.75 -12.07
N TYR A 44 -9.02 5.43 -13.17
CA TYR A 44 -9.83 6.56 -13.63
C TYR A 44 -11.29 6.21 -13.88
N LEU A 45 -12.15 7.23 -13.92
CA LEU A 45 -13.59 7.06 -14.19
C LEU A 45 -13.83 6.27 -15.48
N GLY A 46 -14.69 5.27 -15.39
CA GLY A 46 -15.04 4.42 -16.55
C GLY A 46 -13.97 3.38 -16.94
N ALA A 47 -12.85 3.24 -16.24
CA ALA A 47 -11.80 2.27 -16.55
C ALA A 47 -12.28 0.82 -16.43
N GLY A 48 -13.25 0.54 -15.53
CA GLY A 48 -13.81 -0.79 -15.34
C GLY A 48 -13.64 -1.34 -13.91
N LYS A 49 -13.38 -0.49 -12.90
CA LYS A 49 -13.22 -0.92 -11.49
C LYS A 49 -14.39 -1.78 -11.00
N SER A 50 -15.61 -1.26 -11.07
CA SER A 50 -16.81 -2.01 -10.67
C SER A 50 -17.05 -3.25 -11.54
N THR A 51 -16.59 -3.26 -12.80
CA THR A 51 -16.60 -4.46 -13.66
C THR A 51 -15.64 -5.52 -13.11
N LEU A 52 -14.45 -5.11 -12.65
CA LEU A 52 -13.47 -6.01 -12.01
C LEU A 52 -14.03 -6.58 -10.71
N VAL A 53 -14.60 -5.72 -9.86
CA VAL A 53 -15.21 -6.15 -8.59
C VAL A 53 -16.33 -7.18 -8.84
N ASN A 54 -17.25 -6.89 -9.78
CA ASN A 54 -18.32 -7.81 -10.15
C ASN A 54 -17.80 -9.12 -10.77
N TYR A 55 -16.72 -9.05 -11.57
CA TYR A 55 -16.07 -10.25 -12.11
C TYR A 55 -15.49 -11.12 -10.97
N ILE A 56 -14.85 -10.51 -10.01
CA ILE A 56 -14.30 -11.20 -8.84
C ILE A 56 -15.44 -11.81 -8.02
N LEU A 57 -16.48 -11.05 -7.68
CA LEU A 57 -17.60 -11.53 -6.86
C LEU A 57 -18.39 -12.66 -7.52
N SER A 58 -18.49 -12.69 -8.86
CA SER A 58 -19.17 -13.75 -9.60
C SER A 58 -18.29 -14.96 -9.86
N GLY A 59 -16.99 -14.89 -9.57
CA GLY A 59 -16.04 -15.98 -9.80
C GLY A 59 -16.16 -17.12 -8.79
N GLN A 60 -15.93 -18.35 -9.24
CA GLN A 60 -15.86 -19.53 -8.36
C GLN A 60 -14.42 -19.73 -7.84
N HIS A 61 -13.96 -18.85 -6.96
CA HIS A 61 -12.60 -18.88 -6.41
C HIS A 61 -12.51 -19.49 -5.00
N GLY A 62 -13.64 -19.85 -4.40
CA GLY A 62 -13.69 -20.51 -3.08
C GLY A 62 -13.28 -19.63 -1.90
N LYS A 63 -13.02 -18.32 -2.12
CA LYS A 63 -12.65 -17.35 -1.07
C LYS A 63 -13.87 -16.56 -0.62
N ARG A 64 -13.95 -16.28 0.66
CA ARG A 64 -14.91 -15.32 1.23
C ARG A 64 -14.34 -13.93 1.13
N ILE A 65 -14.95 -13.09 0.32
CA ILE A 65 -14.46 -11.75 0.00
C ILE A 65 -15.45 -10.71 0.47
N ALA A 66 -14.96 -9.72 1.21
CA ALA A 66 -15.70 -8.50 1.48
C ALA A 66 -15.27 -7.41 0.49
N VAL A 67 -16.22 -6.61 0.03
CA VAL A 67 -15.97 -5.44 -0.81
C VAL A 67 -16.45 -4.19 -0.08
N ILE A 68 -15.55 -3.23 0.06
CA ILE A 68 -15.86 -1.89 0.57
C ILE A 68 -15.83 -0.95 -0.64
N LEU A 69 -16.97 -0.33 -0.94
CA LEU A 69 -17.07 0.70 -1.96
C LEU A 69 -16.89 2.06 -1.28
N ASN A 70 -15.77 2.70 -1.53
CA ASN A 70 -15.48 4.02 -0.97
C ASN A 70 -15.81 5.09 -2.03
N GLU A 71 -17.07 5.54 -2.05
CA GLU A 71 -17.50 6.68 -2.83
C GLU A 71 -17.25 7.96 -2.05
N PHE A 72 -16.08 8.59 -2.28
CA PHE A 72 -15.84 9.96 -1.83
C PHE A 72 -16.67 10.94 -2.66
N GLY A 73 -17.95 11.07 -2.33
CA GLY A 73 -18.87 12.06 -2.89
C GLY A 73 -19.51 12.85 -1.77
N GLU A 74 -20.06 14.02 -2.09
CA GLU A 74 -20.66 14.98 -1.13
C GLU A 74 -21.85 14.44 -0.30
N GLU A 75 -22.29 13.22 -0.52
CA GLU A 75 -23.29 12.53 0.30
C GLU A 75 -22.60 11.62 1.31
N ILE A 76 -22.42 12.15 2.49
CA ILE A 76 -21.81 11.53 3.67
C ILE A 76 -22.62 10.29 4.07
N GLY A 77 -21.96 9.13 4.12
CA GLY A 77 -22.29 8.13 5.13
C GLY A 77 -22.93 6.82 4.69
N VAL A 78 -22.75 6.32 3.47
CA VAL A 78 -23.15 4.94 3.17
C VAL A 78 -21.98 4.21 2.49
N GLU A 79 -21.09 3.67 3.29
CA GLU A 79 -20.14 2.67 2.82
C GLU A 79 -20.90 1.33 2.69
N ARG A 80 -20.92 0.76 1.51
CA ARG A 80 -21.58 -0.52 1.24
C ARG A 80 -20.55 -1.62 1.24
N ALA A 81 -20.66 -2.56 2.18
CA ALA A 81 -19.91 -3.80 2.13
C ALA A 81 -20.76 -4.90 1.51
N MET A 82 -20.21 -5.57 0.50
CA MET A 82 -20.80 -6.78 -0.09
C MET A 82 -19.94 -7.97 0.31
N ILE A 83 -20.56 -9.05 0.72
CA ILE A 83 -19.85 -10.27 1.14
C ILE A 83 -20.26 -11.42 0.24
N ASN A 84 -19.25 -12.12 -0.29
CA ASN A 84 -19.45 -13.38 -1.04
C ASN A 84 -19.06 -14.56 -0.16
N GLU A 85 -19.98 -15.49 0.12
CA GLU A 85 -19.75 -16.65 0.98
C GLU A 85 -19.03 -17.83 0.30
N GLY A 86 -18.52 -17.68 -0.90
CA GLY A 86 -17.57 -18.62 -1.54
C GLY A 86 -18.14 -19.97 -2.00
N GLN A 87 -19.21 -20.47 -1.44
CA GLN A 87 -19.85 -21.72 -1.86
C GLN A 87 -21.24 -21.46 -2.43
N GLY A 88 -21.33 -21.47 -3.75
CA GLY A 88 -22.62 -21.42 -4.46
C GLY A 88 -22.95 -20.09 -5.15
N GLY A 89 -22.07 -19.11 -5.14
CA GLY A 89 -22.23 -17.88 -5.94
C GLY A 89 -23.34 -16.92 -5.48
N ALA A 90 -23.86 -17.08 -4.28
CA ALA A 90 -24.81 -16.13 -3.72
C ALA A 90 -24.04 -14.92 -3.18
N VAL A 91 -24.18 -13.76 -3.83
CA VAL A 91 -23.74 -12.48 -3.30
C VAL A 91 -24.74 -12.09 -2.21
N VAL A 92 -24.32 -12.14 -0.95
CA VAL A 92 -25.12 -11.61 0.14
C VAL A 92 -24.77 -10.12 0.27
N GLU A 93 -25.68 -9.26 -0.16
CA GLU A 93 -25.57 -7.81 0.12
C GLU A 93 -25.90 -7.60 1.59
N GLU A 94 -24.88 -7.46 2.41
CA GLU A 94 -25.04 -7.02 3.78
C GLU A 94 -24.59 -5.59 3.92
N TRP A 95 -25.50 -4.73 4.29
CA TRP A 95 -25.24 -3.32 4.53
C TRP A 95 -24.59 -3.15 5.90
N VAL A 96 -23.35 -2.70 5.95
CA VAL A 96 -22.73 -2.24 7.18
C VAL A 96 -22.94 -0.73 7.24
N GLU A 97 -23.93 -0.28 8.02
CA GLU A 97 -24.06 1.14 8.32
C GLU A 97 -22.96 1.54 9.30
N LEU A 98 -22.03 2.34 8.83
CA LEU A 98 -21.01 2.92 9.68
C LEU A 98 -21.61 4.09 10.46
N ALA A 99 -21.47 4.05 11.77
CA ALA A 99 -21.93 5.12 12.64
C ALA A 99 -21.16 6.42 12.35
N ASN A 100 -21.87 7.43 11.82
CA ASN A 100 -21.33 8.73 11.48
C ASN A 100 -20.83 9.48 12.71
N GLY A 101 -19.53 9.71 12.80
CA GLY A 101 -18.89 10.63 13.74
C GLY A 101 -18.36 11.88 13.02
N CYS A 102 -18.42 13.02 13.70
CA CYS A 102 -18.14 14.39 13.26
C CYS A 102 -17.15 14.66 12.11
N VAL A 103 -17.50 15.61 11.29
CA VAL A 103 -17.09 16.03 9.95
C VAL A 103 -15.61 16.38 9.69
N CYS A 104 -14.71 16.46 10.65
CA CYS A 104 -13.36 17.02 10.45
C CYS A 104 -12.17 16.04 10.47
N CYS A 105 -12.36 14.78 10.95
CA CYS A 105 -11.31 13.75 10.96
C CYS A 105 -11.79 12.41 10.38
N THR A 106 -12.83 12.45 9.58
CA THR A 106 -13.86 11.40 9.52
C THR A 106 -13.52 10.22 8.63
N VAL A 107 -12.82 10.43 7.51
CA VAL A 107 -12.62 9.35 6.52
C VAL A 107 -11.66 8.27 7.03
N LYS A 108 -10.57 8.69 7.68
CA LYS A 108 -9.60 7.75 8.25
C LYS A 108 -10.22 6.89 9.34
N HIS A 109 -10.95 7.53 10.25
CA HIS A 109 -11.54 6.85 11.41
C HIS A 109 -12.71 5.94 11.03
N SER A 110 -13.54 6.33 10.06
CA SER A 110 -14.65 5.51 9.59
C SER A 110 -14.15 4.27 8.83
N LEU A 111 -13.14 4.40 7.98
CA LEU A 111 -12.55 3.25 7.28
C LEU A 111 -11.93 2.24 8.25
N VAL A 112 -11.15 2.71 9.24
CA VAL A 112 -10.55 1.85 10.27
C VAL A 112 -11.65 1.12 11.03
N GLN A 113 -12.68 1.82 11.49
CA GLN A 113 -13.82 1.20 12.17
C GLN A 113 -14.57 0.19 11.31
N ALA A 114 -14.77 0.49 10.00
CA ALA A 114 -15.38 -0.45 9.07
C ALA A 114 -14.58 -1.75 8.96
N LEU A 115 -13.28 -1.61 8.79
CA LEU A 115 -12.38 -2.74 8.68
C LEU A 115 -12.34 -3.58 9.98
N GLU A 116 -12.26 -2.92 11.13
CA GLU A 116 -12.33 -3.59 12.43
C GLU A 116 -13.66 -4.34 12.63
N GLN A 117 -14.78 -3.71 12.32
CA GLN A 117 -16.09 -4.36 12.42
C GLN A 117 -16.19 -5.57 11.50
N LEU A 118 -15.71 -5.46 10.26
CA LEU A 118 -15.69 -6.58 9.31
C LEU A 118 -14.88 -7.76 9.84
N VAL A 119 -13.73 -7.50 10.46
CA VAL A 119 -12.88 -8.55 11.01
C VAL A 119 -13.48 -9.16 12.28
N GLN A 120 -14.11 -8.34 13.14
CA GLN A 120 -14.71 -8.80 14.40
C GLN A 120 -16.05 -9.52 14.22
N THR A 121 -16.85 -9.12 13.24
CA THR A 121 -18.25 -9.54 13.14
C THR A 121 -18.41 -10.89 12.41
N LYS A 122 -17.43 -11.33 11.61
CA LYS A 122 -17.60 -12.50 10.76
C LYS A 122 -16.50 -13.54 10.87
N GLU A 123 -16.97 -14.78 11.08
CA GLU A 123 -16.17 -15.97 11.00
C GLU A 123 -15.37 -16.01 9.67
N ARG A 124 -14.06 -15.70 9.74
CA ARG A 124 -13.07 -15.91 8.67
C ARG A 124 -13.42 -15.32 7.31
N MET A 125 -13.10 -14.06 7.09
CA MET A 125 -12.88 -13.56 5.73
C MET A 125 -11.50 -13.96 5.23
N ASP A 126 -11.42 -14.28 3.94
CA ASP A 126 -10.16 -14.64 3.32
C ASP A 126 -9.48 -13.41 2.69
N HIS A 127 -10.29 -12.41 2.24
CA HIS A 127 -9.77 -11.21 1.58
C HIS A 127 -10.76 -10.03 1.62
N ILE A 128 -10.25 -8.82 1.58
CA ILE A 128 -11.03 -7.58 1.49
C ILE A 128 -10.61 -6.83 0.21
N LEU A 129 -11.59 -6.40 -0.57
CA LEU A 129 -11.40 -5.49 -1.69
C LEU A 129 -11.89 -4.10 -1.30
N LEU A 130 -11.05 -3.08 -1.48
CA LEU A 130 -11.38 -1.69 -1.23
C LEU A 130 -11.38 -0.93 -2.57
N GLU A 131 -12.56 -0.66 -3.12
CA GLU A 131 -12.69 0.14 -4.35
C GLU A 131 -12.69 1.64 -4.01
N THR A 132 -11.82 2.41 -4.69
CA THR A 132 -11.78 3.87 -4.56
C THR A 132 -12.52 4.55 -5.71
N THR A 133 -12.91 5.81 -5.51
CA THR A 133 -13.42 6.65 -6.60
C THR A 133 -12.37 6.84 -7.70
N GLY A 134 -12.83 7.16 -8.91
CA GLY A 134 -11.95 7.29 -10.07
C GLY A 134 -10.94 8.46 -10.03
N LEU A 135 -11.08 9.36 -9.07
CA LEU A 135 -10.21 10.53 -8.89
C LEU A 135 -9.41 10.46 -7.58
N ALA A 136 -9.54 9.38 -6.80
CA ALA A 136 -8.88 9.29 -5.50
C ALA A 136 -7.38 9.03 -5.64
N ASP A 137 -6.59 9.77 -4.85
CA ASP A 137 -5.19 9.41 -4.57
C ASP A 137 -5.19 8.19 -3.62
N PRO A 138 -4.57 7.06 -3.98
CA PRO A 138 -4.53 5.89 -3.11
C PRO A 138 -3.59 6.04 -1.91
N ALA A 139 -2.67 7.00 -1.91
CA ALA A 139 -1.64 7.13 -0.88
C ALA A 139 -2.19 7.29 0.55
N PRO A 140 -3.25 8.08 0.83
CA PRO A 140 -3.82 8.17 2.18
C PRO A 140 -4.35 6.82 2.69
N LEU A 141 -4.94 6.01 1.81
CA LEU A 141 -5.44 4.68 2.17
C LEU A 141 -4.30 3.72 2.51
N VAL A 142 -3.22 3.76 1.72
CA VAL A 142 -2.02 2.97 1.98
C VAL A 142 -1.44 3.31 3.34
N SER A 143 -1.33 4.61 3.66
CA SER A 143 -0.82 5.07 4.96
C SER A 143 -1.68 4.59 6.13
N ILE A 144 -3.00 4.56 5.98
CA ILE A 144 -3.92 4.03 7.01
C ILE A 144 -3.71 2.53 7.22
N LEU A 145 -3.72 1.76 6.12
CA LEU A 145 -3.60 0.30 6.18
C LEU A 145 -2.22 -0.18 6.63
N TRP A 146 -1.21 0.69 6.59
CA TRP A 146 0.16 0.33 6.93
C TRP A 146 0.60 0.82 8.32
N LEU A 147 0.04 1.95 8.81
CA LEU A 147 0.48 2.59 10.06
C LEU A 147 -0.44 2.33 11.26
N ASP A 148 -1.57 1.69 11.06
CA ASP A 148 -2.52 1.51 12.16
C ASP A 148 -2.20 0.24 12.95
N ASP A 149 -1.57 0.41 14.12
CA ASP A 149 -1.16 -0.69 15.01
C ASP A 149 -2.35 -1.58 15.46
N GLN A 150 -3.57 -1.04 15.47
CA GLN A 150 -4.77 -1.79 15.82
C GLN A 150 -5.22 -2.71 14.69
N LEU A 151 -5.03 -2.27 13.45
CA LEU A 151 -5.34 -3.05 12.25
C LEU A 151 -4.25 -4.09 11.93
N GLU A 152 -2.98 -3.81 12.20
CA GLU A 152 -1.83 -4.62 11.78
C GLU A 152 -1.92 -6.09 12.22
N SER A 153 -2.51 -6.35 13.38
CA SER A 153 -2.70 -7.71 13.87
C SER A 153 -3.78 -8.50 13.12
N SER A 154 -4.73 -7.81 12.47
CA SER A 154 -5.94 -8.40 11.88
C SER A 154 -6.03 -8.25 10.38
N ILE A 155 -5.41 -7.19 9.83
CA ILE A 155 -5.49 -6.82 8.41
C ILE A 155 -4.10 -6.49 7.91
N ARG A 156 -3.86 -6.76 6.62
CA ARG A 156 -2.60 -6.45 5.95
C ARG A 156 -2.87 -5.91 4.55
N LEU A 157 -2.22 -4.81 4.19
CA LEU A 157 -2.21 -4.35 2.80
C LEU A 157 -1.56 -5.42 1.92
N ASP A 158 -2.33 -5.96 0.97
CA ASP A 158 -1.86 -6.99 0.05
C ASP A 158 -1.26 -6.39 -1.21
N SER A 159 -2.01 -5.52 -1.89
CA SER A 159 -1.57 -4.85 -3.11
C SER A 159 -2.46 -3.67 -3.49
N ILE A 160 -1.94 -2.83 -4.39
CA ILE A 160 -2.69 -1.77 -5.08
C ILE A 160 -2.84 -2.16 -6.53
N ILE A 161 -4.08 -2.24 -7.01
CA ILE A 161 -4.44 -2.55 -8.38
C ILE A 161 -5.03 -1.31 -9.04
N THR A 162 -4.41 -0.88 -10.14
CA THR A 162 -4.92 0.22 -10.95
C THR A 162 -5.54 -0.31 -12.23
N VAL A 163 -6.81 -0.01 -12.45
CA VAL A 163 -7.51 -0.36 -13.70
C VAL A 163 -7.41 0.82 -14.68
N ILE A 164 -6.91 0.54 -15.89
CA ILE A 164 -6.71 1.54 -16.95
C ILE A 164 -7.53 1.17 -18.17
N ASP A 165 -8.28 2.12 -18.70
CA ASP A 165 -8.93 2.02 -20.02
C ASP A 165 -7.88 2.30 -21.10
N ALA A 166 -7.44 1.29 -21.83
CA ALA A 166 -6.38 1.40 -22.83
C ALA A 166 -6.66 2.50 -23.88
N LYS A 167 -7.92 2.63 -24.32
CA LYS A 167 -8.31 3.63 -25.31
C LYS A 167 -8.27 5.06 -24.76
N ASN A 168 -8.78 5.26 -23.53
CA ASN A 168 -8.81 6.58 -22.91
C ASN A 168 -7.43 7.00 -22.40
N PHE A 169 -6.61 6.07 -21.95
CA PHE A 169 -5.25 6.35 -21.50
C PHE A 169 -4.40 6.94 -22.64
N ARG A 170 -4.51 6.38 -23.84
CA ARG A 170 -3.84 6.95 -25.03
C ARG A 170 -4.23 8.41 -25.25
N ARG A 171 -5.53 8.70 -25.19
CA ARG A 171 -6.02 10.08 -25.30
C ARG A 171 -5.50 11.00 -24.20
N GLN A 172 -5.45 10.53 -22.96
CA GLN A 172 -4.92 11.29 -21.84
C GLN A 172 -3.43 11.61 -22.01
N ILE A 173 -2.64 10.68 -22.55
CA ILE A 173 -1.24 10.89 -22.89
C ILE A 173 -1.11 12.00 -23.94
N ASP A 174 -1.88 11.91 -25.02
CA ASP A 174 -1.84 12.87 -26.13
C ASP A 174 -2.28 14.28 -25.67
N GLU A 175 -3.30 14.38 -24.82
CA GLU A 175 -3.76 15.63 -24.21
C GLU A 175 -2.73 16.22 -23.25
N HIS A 176 -2.05 15.39 -22.47
CA HIS A 176 -1.01 15.81 -21.53
C HIS A 176 0.20 16.41 -22.25
N THR A 177 0.62 15.83 -23.37
CA THR A 177 1.71 16.36 -24.19
C THR A 177 1.43 17.79 -24.67
N ASN A 178 0.16 18.20 -24.70
CA ASN A 178 -0.30 19.51 -25.16
C ASN A 178 -0.75 20.45 -24.02
N SER A 179 -0.77 20.01 -22.77
CA SER A 179 -1.23 20.79 -21.61
C SER A 179 -0.30 20.63 -20.41
N SER A 180 -0.25 21.63 -19.55
CA SER A 180 0.52 21.58 -18.29
C SER A 180 -0.22 20.82 -17.16
N SER A 181 -1.37 20.21 -17.44
CA SER A 181 -2.14 19.45 -16.45
C SER A 181 -1.67 18.01 -16.42
N PHE A 182 -1.36 17.52 -15.23
CA PHE A 182 -0.92 16.15 -15.02
C PHE A 182 -2.13 15.21 -14.86
N PRO A 183 -2.28 14.15 -15.69
CA PRO A 183 -3.42 13.25 -15.59
C PRO A 183 -3.39 12.41 -14.30
N GLU A 184 -4.52 12.30 -13.61
CA GLU A 184 -4.68 11.45 -12.41
C GLU A 184 -4.26 10.00 -12.65
N ALA A 185 -4.42 9.50 -13.88
CA ALA A 185 -4.03 8.14 -14.24
C ALA A 185 -2.54 7.84 -13.98
N PHE A 186 -1.65 8.81 -14.20
CA PHE A 186 -0.22 8.63 -13.94
C PHE A 186 0.08 8.52 -12.44
N HIS A 187 -0.62 9.31 -11.61
CA HIS A 187 -0.56 9.17 -10.14
C HIS A 187 -0.97 7.77 -9.70
N GLN A 188 -2.09 7.28 -10.21
CA GLN A 188 -2.60 5.97 -9.87
C GLN A 188 -1.65 4.84 -10.32
N ILE A 189 -0.97 5.00 -11.48
CA ILE A 189 0.06 4.07 -11.95
C ILE A 189 1.29 4.08 -11.03
N ALA A 190 1.70 5.25 -10.55
CA ALA A 190 2.89 5.38 -9.70
C ALA A 190 2.77 4.56 -8.40
N PHE A 191 1.56 4.45 -7.84
CA PHE A 191 1.30 3.67 -6.64
C PHE A 191 0.98 2.19 -6.91
N ALA A 192 0.68 1.80 -8.15
CA ALA A 192 0.24 0.46 -8.49
C ALA A 192 1.30 -0.62 -8.27
N ASP A 193 0.89 -1.77 -7.75
CA ASP A 193 1.63 -3.03 -7.82
C ASP A 193 1.25 -3.82 -9.07
N VAL A 194 -0.03 -3.71 -9.47
CA VAL A 194 -0.56 -4.32 -10.68
C VAL A 194 -1.38 -3.28 -11.45
N VAL A 195 -1.15 -3.20 -12.76
CA VAL A 195 -1.99 -2.43 -13.69
C VAL A 195 -2.78 -3.42 -14.54
N ILE A 196 -4.10 -3.32 -14.49
CA ILE A 196 -4.99 -4.01 -15.42
C ILE A 196 -5.26 -3.08 -16.58
N LEU A 197 -4.57 -3.33 -17.70
CA LEU A 197 -4.79 -2.61 -18.95
C LEU A 197 -6.05 -3.19 -19.63
N ASN A 198 -7.18 -2.56 -19.35
CA ASN A 198 -8.50 -3.05 -19.75
C ASN A 198 -8.95 -2.47 -21.08
N LYS A 199 -9.94 -3.09 -21.71
CA LYS A 199 -10.54 -2.69 -23.00
C LYS A 199 -9.53 -2.70 -24.15
N ILE A 200 -8.59 -3.63 -24.14
CA ILE A 200 -7.58 -3.76 -25.19
C ILE A 200 -8.20 -4.08 -26.55
N ASP A 201 -9.40 -4.64 -26.58
CA ASP A 201 -10.21 -4.89 -27.78
C ASP A 201 -10.60 -3.60 -28.52
N LEU A 202 -10.55 -2.44 -27.86
CA LEU A 202 -10.85 -1.14 -28.45
C LEU A 202 -9.60 -0.43 -29.02
N VAL A 203 -8.42 -1.02 -28.83
CA VAL A 203 -7.12 -0.49 -29.31
C VAL A 203 -6.57 -1.48 -30.33
N LYS A 204 -6.42 -1.05 -31.59
CA LYS A 204 -5.99 -1.94 -32.68
C LYS A 204 -4.49 -2.09 -32.79
N ASP A 205 -3.74 -1.04 -32.42
CA ASP A 205 -2.30 -0.96 -32.58
C ASP A 205 -1.67 -0.33 -31.33
N ASP A 206 -0.40 -0.60 -31.06
CA ASP A 206 0.41 0.06 -30.02
C ASP A 206 0.17 -0.32 -28.55
N LEU A 207 -0.37 -1.50 -28.23
CA LEU A 207 -0.45 -1.96 -26.85
C LEU A 207 0.92 -2.01 -26.15
N GLU A 208 1.94 -2.40 -26.89
CA GLU A 208 3.33 -2.44 -26.38
C GLU A 208 3.87 -1.04 -26.06
N ASP A 209 3.44 -0.03 -26.83
CA ASP A 209 3.79 1.36 -26.55
C ASP A 209 3.09 1.89 -25.29
N LEU A 210 1.81 1.55 -25.10
CA LEU A 210 1.08 1.86 -23.86
C LEU A 210 1.72 1.19 -22.62
N GLU A 211 2.10 -0.06 -22.73
CA GLU A 211 2.81 -0.78 -21.66
C GLU A 211 4.16 -0.14 -21.36
N ARG A 212 4.91 0.26 -22.39
CA ARG A 212 6.17 0.97 -22.20
C ARG A 212 5.96 2.27 -21.43
N GLN A 213 4.96 3.06 -21.79
CA GLN A 213 4.63 4.30 -21.10
C GLN A 213 4.19 4.07 -19.65
N ILE A 214 3.46 2.99 -19.37
CA ILE A 214 3.15 2.57 -18.00
C ILE A 214 4.44 2.24 -17.23
N HIS A 215 5.37 1.50 -17.84
CA HIS A 215 6.64 1.15 -17.22
C HIS A 215 7.59 2.35 -17.09
N ASP A 216 7.51 3.35 -17.95
CA ASP A 216 8.27 4.61 -17.82
C ASP A 216 7.85 5.36 -16.54
N VAL A 217 6.57 5.31 -16.18
CA VAL A 217 6.06 5.87 -14.92
C VAL A 217 6.43 4.99 -13.73
N ASN A 218 6.19 3.68 -13.82
CA ASN A 218 6.41 2.73 -12.73
C ASN A 218 7.04 1.43 -13.27
N ALA A 219 8.37 1.37 -13.23
CA ALA A 219 9.11 0.21 -13.71
C ALA A 219 8.90 -1.06 -12.86
N LEU A 220 8.30 -0.95 -11.66
CA LEU A 220 8.07 -2.08 -10.76
C LEU A 220 6.68 -2.71 -10.94
N VAL A 221 5.84 -2.16 -11.81
CA VAL A 221 4.45 -2.60 -11.95
C VAL A 221 4.34 -3.87 -12.81
N THR A 222 3.45 -4.78 -12.43
CA THR A 222 3.03 -5.88 -13.29
C THR A 222 1.87 -5.43 -14.16
N VAL A 223 2.01 -5.46 -15.49
CA VAL A 223 0.92 -5.10 -16.43
C VAL A 223 0.19 -6.36 -16.87
N VAL A 224 -1.14 -6.37 -16.76
CA VAL A 224 -2.01 -7.46 -17.18
C VAL A 224 -3.02 -6.94 -18.21
N ARG A 225 -2.97 -7.48 -19.42
CA ARG A 225 -3.91 -7.16 -20.51
C ARG A 225 -5.27 -7.79 -20.23
N SER A 226 -6.36 -7.06 -20.42
CA SER A 226 -7.70 -7.62 -20.24
C SER A 226 -8.76 -7.03 -21.18
N VAL A 227 -9.80 -7.81 -21.36
CA VAL A 227 -11.07 -7.42 -21.97
C VAL A 227 -12.15 -7.64 -20.92
N ARG A 228 -12.97 -6.61 -20.64
CA ARG A 228 -14.00 -6.65 -19.60
C ARG A 228 -13.48 -7.07 -18.22
N CYS A 229 -12.25 -6.70 -17.90
CA CYS A 229 -11.57 -7.04 -16.65
C CYS A 229 -11.47 -8.54 -16.35
N GLN A 230 -11.54 -9.41 -17.38
CA GLN A 230 -11.32 -10.84 -17.22
C GLN A 230 -9.82 -11.11 -17.09
N VAL A 231 -9.40 -11.45 -15.89
CA VAL A 231 -8.00 -11.70 -15.53
C VAL A 231 -7.88 -12.96 -14.68
N ASP A 232 -6.68 -13.51 -14.60
CA ASP A 232 -6.40 -14.57 -13.64
C ASP A 232 -6.45 -13.98 -12.23
N LEU A 233 -7.31 -14.53 -11.36
CA LEU A 233 -7.50 -14.06 -9.99
C LEU A 233 -6.26 -14.23 -9.11
N ASN A 234 -5.32 -15.10 -9.48
CA ASN A 234 -4.00 -15.18 -8.83
C ASN A 234 -3.16 -13.89 -9.01
N THR A 235 -3.52 -13.06 -9.98
CA THR A 235 -2.89 -11.74 -10.16
C THR A 235 -3.47 -10.67 -9.25
N ILE A 236 -4.59 -10.96 -8.59
CA ILE A 236 -5.35 -10.05 -7.72
C ILE A 236 -5.05 -10.34 -6.25
N PHE A 237 -5.14 -11.61 -5.85
CA PHE A 237 -5.08 -12.04 -4.47
C PHE A 237 -3.69 -12.51 -4.05
N ASP A 238 -3.41 -12.37 -2.75
CA ASP A 238 -2.23 -12.92 -2.07
C ASP A 238 -0.90 -12.46 -2.70
N ARG A 239 -0.90 -11.23 -3.24
CA ARG A 239 0.28 -10.61 -3.86
C ARG A 239 1.38 -10.32 -2.86
N GLN A 240 1.00 -10.05 -1.62
CA GLN A 240 1.92 -9.71 -0.53
C GLN A 240 2.95 -8.63 -0.93
N ALA A 241 2.51 -7.66 -1.75
CA ALA A 241 3.40 -6.63 -2.31
C ALA A 241 4.09 -5.78 -1.23
N TYR A 242 3.54 -5.79 -0.01
CA TYR A 242 4.04 -5.10 1.18
C TYR A 242 4.59 -6.09 2.24
N GLY A 243 4.62 -7.37 1.95
CA GLY A 243 5.11 -8.40 2.88
C GLY A 243 6.63 -8.59 2.80
N VAL A 244 7.26 -8.77 3.96
CA VAL A 244 8.72 -9.01 4.11
C VAL A 244 9.19 -10.23 3.32
N LYS A 245 8.33 -11.22 3.08
CA LYS A 245 8.66 -12.49 2.41
C LYS A 245 8.94 -12.37 0.91
N ASN A 246 8.59 -11.24 0.28
CA ASN A 246 8.71 -11.06 -1.18
C ASN A 246 10.05 -10.47 -1.66
N SER A 247 11.11 -10.59 -0.85
CA SER A 247 12.44 -10.10 -1.21
C SER A 247 12.97 -10.68 -2.53
N SER A 248 12.62 -11.91 -2.88
CA SER A 248 13.02 -12.54 -4.16
C SER A 248 12.33 -11.90 -5.35
N GLN A 249 11.00 -11.69 -5.28
CA GLN A 249 10.26 -10.97 -6.33
C GLN A 249 10.73 -9.52 -6.46
N LEU A 250 10.97 -8.84 -5.34
CA LEU A 250 11.52 -7.50 -5.36
C LEU A 250 12.88 -7.47 -6.07
N GLN A 251 13.73 -8.44 -5.80
CA GLN A 251 15.03 -8.54 -6.47
C GLN A 251 14.90 -8.75 -7.98
N GLU A 252 14.02 -9.65 -8.43
CA GLU A 252 13.73 -9.85 -9.86
C GLU A 252 13.21 -8.57 -10.53
N LEU A 253 12.27 -7.88 -9.91
CA LEU A 253 11.76 -6.60 -10.40
C LEU A 253 12.87 -5.54 -10.48
N LEU A 254 13.72 -5.51 -9.46
CA LEU A 254 14.87 -4.62 -9.45
C LEU A 254 15.92 -4.98 -10.52
N GLU A 255 16.08 -6.22 -10.90
CA GLU A 255 16.96 -6.64 -11.98
C GLU A 255 16.40 -6.27 -13.36
N TYR A 256 15.09 -6.40 -13.54
CA TYR A 256 14.40 -5.99 -14.76
C TYR A 256 14.52 -4.49 -15.02
N SER A 257 14.45 -3.66 -13.98
CA SER A 257 14.58 -2.20 -14.10
C SER A 257 15.95 -1.73 -14.58
N LYS A 258 17.00 -2.59 -14.54
CA LYS A 258 18.32 -2.29 -15.13
C LYS A 258 18.30 -2.22 -16.65
N SER A 259 17.41 -2.93 -17.30
CA SER A 259 17.38 -3.07 -18.75
C SER A 259 16.64 -1.92 -19.47
N ALA A 260 15.91 -1.11 -18.71
CA ALA A 260 15.26 0.07 -19.26
C ALA A 260 16.30 1.18 -19.47
N PRO A 261 16.50 1.66 -20.71
CA PRO A 261 17.39 2.80 -20.92
C PRO A 261 16.83 4.00 -20.16
N PRO A 262 17.70 4.84 -19.54
CA PRO A 262 17.23 6.08 -18.93
C PRO A 262 16.64 6.94 -20.05
N ASN A 263 15.31 6.99 -20.15
CA ASN A 263 14.64 7.90 -21.07
C ASN A 263 14.84 9.33 -20.57
N SER A 264 15.93 9.92 -21.04
CA SER A 264 16.14 11.35 -20.99
C SER A 264 15.13 12.00 -21.96
N ARG A 265 14.01 12.40 -21.46
CA ARG A 265 13.14 13.48 -22.01
C ARG A 265 11.72 13.35 -21.46
N HIS A 266 11.46 14.13 -20.40
CA HIS A 266 10.32 15.06 -20.43
C HIS A 266 10.29 15.80 -19.09
N ASP A 267 10.40 17.11 -19.18
CA ASP A 267 10.22 18.05 -18.08
C ASP A 267 8.89 17.74 -17.36
N ASN A 268 8.93 17.63 -16.04
CA ASN A 268 7.79 17.52 -15.11
C ASN A 268 6.97 16.23 -15.15
N SER A 269 7.45 15.10 -15.66
CA SER A 269 6.72 13.83 -15.63
C SER A 269 7.10 12.97 -14.42
N ILE A 270 6.16 12.13 -13.96
CA ILE A 270 6.47 11.04 -13.02
C ILE A 270 7.37 10.05 -13.75
N SER A 271 8.42 9.63 -13.09
CA SER A 271 9.40 8.70 -13.65
C SER A 271 9.92 7.73 -12.58
N THR A 272 10.59 6.71 -13.05
CA THR A 272 11.30 5.76 -12.20
C THR A 272 12.81 6.00 -12.29
N LEU A 273 13.48 6.13 -11.14
CA LEU A 273 14.94 6.14 -11.03
C LEU A 273 15.44 5.02 -10.13
N CYS A 274 16.64 4.51 -10.42
CA CYS A 274 17.29 3.48 -9.61
C CYS A 274 18.70 3.93 -9.23
N ILE A 275 19.02 3.85 -7.94
CA ILE A 275 20.39 4.05 -7.42
C ILE A 275 20.99 2.75 -6.94
N TYR A 276 22.32 2.69 -6.99
CA TYR A 276 23.12 1.51 -6.64
C TYR A 276 24.30 1.92 -5.75
N GLU A 277 24.55 1.15 -4.70
CA GLU A 277 25.71 1.33 -3.83
C GLU A 277 26.26 -0.04 -3.43
N GLN A 278 27.55 -0.28 -3.64
CA GLN A 278 28.20 -1.57 -3.33
C GLN A 278 28.60 -1.67 -1.86
N ASP A 279 29.01 -0.54 -1.28
CA ASP A 279 29.48 -0.52 0.10
C ASP A 279 28.32 -0.72 1.09
N PRO A 280 28.56 -1.43 2.20
CA PRO A 280 27.57 -1.56 3.26
C PRO A 280 27.17 -0.18 3.84
N VAL A 281 25.91 -0.04 4.21
CA VAL A 281 25.36 1.21 4.79
C VAL A 281 24.96 1.02 6.25
N CYS A 282 25.00 2.10 7.01
CA CYS A 282 24.54 2.13 8.41
C CYS A 282 23.02 2.35 8.47
N LEU A 283 22.31 1.43 9.14
CA LEU A 283 20.84 1.50 9.23
C LEU A 283 20.35 2.86 9.76
N ALA A 284 20.89 3.33 10.88
CA ALA A 284 20.49 4.61 11.46
C ALA A 284 20.72 5.81 10.53
N LYS A 285 21.78 5.77 9.70
CA LYS A 285 22.01 6.82 8.69
C LYS A 285 20.99 6.73 7.55
N VAL A 286 20.60 5.50 7.15
CA VAL A 286 19.58 5.30 6.12
C VAL A 286 18.22 5.79 6.61
N GLU A 287 17.85 5.48 7.85
CA GLU A 287 16.59 5.96 8.45
C GLU A 287 16.55 7.49 8.50
N SER A 288 17.60 8.13 9.03
CA SER A 288 17.69 9.60 9.04
C SER A 288 17.67 10.22 7.64
N TRP A 289 18.30 9.56 6.66
CA TRP A 289 18.27 10.01 5.27
C TRP A 289 16.86 9.89 4.65
N LEU A 290 16.10 8.83 4.97
CA LEU A 290 14.71 8.67 4.54
C LEU A 290 13.81 9.74 5.16
N GLU A 291 13.98 10.06 6.43
CA GLU A 291 13.27 11.16 7.10
C GLU A 291 13.53 12.50 6.40
N ASP A 292 14.79 12.84 6.17
CA ASP A 292 15.19 14.05 5.46
C ASP A 292 14.58 14.09 4.03
N LEU A 293 14.55 12.96 3.36
CA LEU A 293 14.10 12.85 1.97
C LEU A 293 12.58 12.91 1.82
N LEU A 294 11.85 12.18 2.68
CA LEU A 294 10.40 11.98 2.56
C LEU A 294 9.59 13.01 3.35
N TRP A 295 10.07 13.45 4.53
CA TRP A 295 9.32 14.35 5.40
C TRP A 295 9.74 15.81 5.20
N GLU A 296 11.04 16.10 5.28
CA GLU A 296 11.52 17.47 5.22
C GLU A 296 11.54 18.04 3.78
N LYS A 297 11.46 17.17 2.76
CA LYS A 297 11.43 17.55 1.33
C LYS A 297 12.49 18.60 0.99
N LYS A 298 13.70 18.43 1.54
CA LYS A 298 14.83 19.33 1.34
C LYS A 298 15.24 19.48 -0.13
N SER A 299 14.81 18.56 -0.97
CA SER A 299 14.94 18.61 -2.43
C SER A 299 13.57 18.91 -3.06
N ASN A 300 13.58 19.55 -4.24
CA ASN A 300 12.33 19.78 -4.99
C ASN A 300 11.69 18.49 -5.55
N MET A 301 12.22 17.33 -5.21
CA MET A 301 11.69 16.02 -5.64
C MET A 301 10.42 15.67 -4.89
N ASP A 302 9.44 15.12 -5.59
CA ASP A 302 8.20 14.60 -4.99
C ASP A 302 8.19 13.08 -5.14
N ILE A 303 8.60 12.37 -4.08
CA ILE A 303 8.72 10.91 -4.06
C ILE A 303 7.37 10.31 -3.69
N TYR A 304 6.84 9.46 -4.56
CA TYR A 304 5.57 8.76 -4.37
C TYR A 304 5.77 7.39 -3.76
N ARG A 305 6.78 6.67 -4.27
CA ARG A 305 7.07 5.31 -3.83
C ARG A 305 8.57 5.03 -3.89
N CYS A 306 9.02 4.20 -2.97
CA CYS A 306 10.38 3.69 -2.97
C CYS A 306 10.35 2.20 -2.61
N LYS A 307 11.12 1.39 -3.34
CA LYS A 307 11.39 -0.02 -2.99
C LYS A 307 12.86 -0.31 -3.15
N GLY A 308 13.43 -1.06 -2.21
CA GLY A 308 14.84 -1.38 -2.28
C GLY A 308 15.26 -2.60 -1.49
N ILE A 309 16.47 -3.04 -1.78
CA ILE A 309 17.24 -3.98 -0.98
C ILE A 309 18.47 -3.28 -0.44
N LEU A 310 18.82 -3.55 0.80
CA LEU A 310 19.92 -2.90 1.51
C LEU A 310 20.89 -3.93 2.07
N ASN A 311 22.18 -3.63 1.93
CA ASN A 311 23.28 -4.31 2.56
C ASN A 311 23.68 -3.52 3.81
N ILE A 312 23.08 -3.87 4.95
CA ILE A 312 23.33 -3.18 6.21
C ILE A 312 24.63 -3.65 6.83
N HIS A 313 25.47 -2.70 7.28
CA HIS A 313 26.68 -3.01 8.03
C HIS A 313 26.33 -3.77 9.32
N ASP A 314 27.17 -4.73 9.70
CA ASP A 314 26.94 -5.60 10.86
C ASP A 314 25.71 -6.53 10.78
N SER A 315 25.12 -6.69 9.59
CA SER A 315 24.03 -7.65 9.37
C SER A 315 24.37 -8.66 8.27
N ASN A 316 24.11 -9.93 8.55
CA ASN A 316 24.17 -10.99 7.54
C ASN A 316 22.87 -11.14 6.74
N GLN A 317 21.86 -10.34 7.07
CA GLN A 317 20.56 -10.39 6.42
C GLN A 317 20.44 -9.30 5.35
N LEU A 318 19.78 -9.65 4.26
CA LEU A 318 19.27 -8.70 3.29
C LEU A 318 18.12 -7.96 3.95
N HIS A 319 18.16 -6.63 3.94
CA HIS A 319 17.04 -5.79 4.39
C HIS A 319 16.24 -5.31 3.20
N THR A 320 14.93 -5.25 3.36
CA THR A 320 14.03 -4.63 2.39
C THR A 320 13.66 -3.24 2.86
N LEU A 321 13.67 -2.30 1.92
CA LEU A 321 13.15 -0.94 2.09
C LEU A 321 11.86 -0.82 1.28
N GLN A 322 10.82 -0.29 1.89
CA GLN A 322 9.60 0.12 1.22
C GLN A 322 9.17 1.48 1.74
N ALA A 323 8.71 2.35 0.84
CA ALA A 323 8.13 3.63 1.21
C ALA A 323 6.97 3.99 0.28
N VAL A 324 5.95 4.62 0.84
CA VAL A 324 4.85 5.26 0.13
C VAL A 324 4.61 6.61 0.79
N ARG A 325 4.88 7.68 0.06
CA ARG A 325 4.88 9.04 0.58
C ARG A 325 5.78 9.15 1.83
N GLU A 326 5.25 9.66 2.93
CA GLU A 326 5.96 9.87 4.19
C GLU A 326 6.12 8.61 5.04
N VAL A 327 5.49 7.49 4.64
CA VAL A 327 5.54 6.23 5.38
C VAL A 327 6.63 5.34 4.82
N TYR A 328 7.50 4.84 5.66
CA TYR A 328 8.52 3.88 5.24
C TYR A 328 8.79 2.80 6.27
N GLU A 329 9.35 1.71 5.81
CA GLU A 329 9.76 0.56 6.61
C GLU A 329 11.10 0.01 6.09
N VAL A 330 12.01 -0.31 7.00
CA VAL A 330 13.26 -1.02 6.69
C VAL A 330 13.35 -2.22 7.60
N VAL A 331 13.21 -3.43 7.05
CA VAL A 331 13.15 -4.66 7.84
C VAL A 331 14.07 -5.75 7.30
N PRO A 332 14.65 -6.60 8.19
CA PRO A 332 15.38 -7.78 7.75
C PRO A 332 14.43 -8.79 7.10
N ALA A 333 14.80 -9.32 5.94
CA ALA A 333 13.96 -10.22 5.17
C ALA A 333 14.48 -11.66 5.15
N ARG A 334 15.72 -11.87 4.72
CA ARG A 334 16.35 -13.19 4.61
C ARG A 334 17.87 -13.07 4.67
N GLU A 335 18.55 -14.16 4.85
CA GLU A 335 20.01 -14.19 4.70
C GLU A 335 20.44 -13.98 3.24
N TRP A 336 21.59 -13.35 3.05
CA TRP A 336 22.21 -13.24 1.74
C TRP A 336 22.63 -14.63 1.25
N SER A 337 22.31 -14.96 0.00
CA SER A 337 22.83 -16.18 -0.62
C SER A 337 24.34 -16.05 -0.86
N GLU A 338 25.10 -17.15 -0.69
CA GLU A 338 26.54 -17.17 -0.94
C GLU A 338 26.92 -16.79 -2.38
N THR A 339 26.02 -17.04 -3.33
CA THR A 339 26.22 -16.73 -4.76
C THR A 339 25.80 -15.30 -5.11
N GLN A 340 25.19 -14.56 -4.19
CA GLN A 340 24.64 -13.24 -4.43
C GLN A 340 25.65 -12.15 -4.05
N SER A 341 25.91 -11.21 -4.98
CA SER A 341 26.66 -10.01 -4.66
C SER A 341 25.85 -9.11 -3.72
N ARG A 342 26.41 -8.84 -2.54
CA ARG A 342 25.79 -7.90 -1.59
C ARG A 342 25.91 -6.49 -2.13
N MET A 343 24.76 -5.82 -2.28
CA MET A 343 24.72 -4.45 -2.76
C MET A 343 23.40 -3.78 -2.32
N ASN A 344 23.43 -2.47 -2.23
CA ASN A 344 22.23 -1.67 -2.04
C ASN A 344 21.67 -1.32 -3.41
N LYS A 345 20.36 -1.40 -3.53
CA LYS A 345 19.64 -1.09 -4.75
C LYS A 345 18.27 -0.53 -4.38
N ILE A 346 18.01 0.72 -4.80
CA ILE A 346 16.79 1.42 -4.42
C ILE A 346 16.17 2.02 -5.68
N VAL A 347 14.91 1.70 -5.92
CA VAL A 347 14.08 2.29 -6.98
C VAL A 347 13.15 3.32 -6.38
N PHE A 348 13.15 4.51 -6.97
CA PHE A 348 12.26 5.62 -6.64
C PHE A 348 11.28 5.84 -7.78
N ILE A 349 10.04 6.09 -7.43
CA ILE A 349 8.98 6.52 -8.34
C ILE A 349 8.49 7.87 -7.83
N GLY A 350 8.53 8.88 -8.67
CA GLY A 350 8.16 10.22 -8.26
C GLY A 350 8.31 11.25 -9.38
N ARG A 351 8.13 12.51 -9.01
CA ARG A 351 8.24 13.65 -9.91
C ARG A 351 9.49 14.47 -9.60
N ASP A 352 10.07 15.05 -10.63
CA ASP A 352 11.27 15.91 -10.55
C ASP A 352 12.45 15.20 -9.86
N LEU A 353 12.57 13.86 -10.07
CA LEU A 353 13.63 13.05 -9.48
C LEU A 353 14.98 13.40 -10.09
N ASP A 354 16.00 13.60 -9.23
CA ASP A 354 17.40 13.84 -9.61
C ASP A 354 18.29 12.69 -9.11
N ILE A 355 18.84 11.93 -10.06
CA ILE A 355 19.68 10.77 -9.76
C ILE A 355 20.97 11.17 -9.03
N SER A 356 21.55 12.34 -9.36
CA SER A 356 22.78 12.80 -8.75
C SER A 356 22.57 13.14 -7.28
N ILE A 357 21.48 13.86 -6.97
CA ILE A 357 21.11 14.20 -5.60
C ILE A 357 20.82 12.94 -4.78
N LEU A 358 20.06 12.00 -5.34
CA LEU A 358 19.74 10.73 -4.66
C LEU A 358 20.99 9.90 -4.40
N GLN A 359 21.86 9.73 -5.41
CA GLN A 359 23.08 8.95 -5.30
C GLN A 359 24.07 9.58 -4.31
N ASP A 360 24.30 10.90 -4.40
CA ASP A 360 25.24 11.62 -3.53
C ASP A 360 24.78 11.62 -2.07
N SER A 361 23.45 11.83 -1.84
CA SER A 361 22.89 11.82 -0.49
C SER A 361 22.93 10.43 0.13
N PHE A 362 22.59 9.39 -0.62
CA PHE A 362 22.62 8.00 -0.16
C PHE A 362 24.07 7.52 0.13
N SER A 363 25.05 7.96 -0.66
CA SER A 363 26.47 7.64 -0.43
C SER A 363 26.98 8.07 0.93
N ARG A 364 26.35 9.05 1.59
CA ARG A 364 26.68 9.50 2.96
C ARG A 364 26.20 8.52 4.03
N CYS A 365 25.32 7.58 3.68
CA CYS A 365 24.85 6.54 4.59
C CYS A 365 25.87 5.40 4.77
N LYS A 366 26.98 5.40 4.02
CA LYS A 366 28.07 4.42 4.20
C LYS A 366 28.62 4.41 5.63
N HIS A 367 29.11 3.25 6.02
CA HIS A 367 29.70 3.05 7.34
C HIS A 367 30.97 3.87 7.50
#